data_9698263ce6f039a1c93f7370b37dffd3
#
_entry.id   9698263ce6f039a1c93f7370b37dffd3
#
_cell.length_a   1.000
_cell.length_b   1.000
_cell.length_c   1.000
_cell.angle_alpha   90.00
_cell.angle_beta   90.00
_cell.angle_gamma   90.00
#
_symmetry.space_group_name_H-M   'P 1'
#
loop_
_entity.id
_entity.type
_entity.pdbx_description
1 polymer ?
#
loop_
_entity_poly.entity_id
_entity_poly.type
_entity_poly.pdbx_seq_one_letter_code
_entity_poly.pdbx_strand_id
1 'polypeptide(L)'
;MMSEFSWFDMAQRRPCTFFDDRPENEEISLLVIHNISLPAGEYGTPYVDDLFTGVINCHAHPSFADLEGLRVSAHCFIRREGSVLQYVPFNKRAWHAGTSEFAGRNRCNDFSIGIELEGTDDTPYTHAQYIALSELTRKLLCEFPAITHDRIVGHCDIAPGRKTDPGAAFEWPRLFDLIK
;
A
#
# COMPACT_ATOMS: atom_id res chain seq x y z
N MET A 1 11.08 22.13 0.54
CA MET A 1 11.61 21.46 -0.67
C MET A 1 10.95 20.09 -0.69
N MET A 2 10.20 19.73 -1.74
CA MET A 2 9.61 18.39 -1.84
C MET A 2 10.75 17.37 -1.99
N SER A 3 10.66 16.23 -1.30
CA SER A 3 11.67 15.17 -1.42
C SER A 3 11.72 14.65 -2.86
N GLU A 4 12.94 14.53 -3.42
CA GLU A 4 13.17 13.89 -4.72
C GLU A 4 13.11 12.35 -4.61
N PHE A 5 12.94 11.81 -3.41
CA PHE A 5 12.87 10.38 -3.16
C PHE A 5 11.64 9.76 -3.82
N SER A 6 11.86 8.98 -4.85
CA SER A 6 10.81 8.40 -5.67
C SER A 6 10.78 6.88 -5.61
N TRP A 7 11.92 6.24 -5.39
CA TRP A 7 12.04 4.79 -5.45
C TRP A 7 12.82 4.26 -4.25
N PHE A 8 12.32 3.16 -3.68
CA PHE A 8 13.00 2.44 -2.61
C PHE A 8 14.09 1.54 -3.22
N ASP A 9 15.33 1.71 -2.79
CA ASP A 9 16.49 1.03 -3.40
C ASP A 9 16.44 -0.50 -3.31
N MET A 10 15.75 -1.02 -2.28
CA MET A 10 15.58 -2.46 -2.07
C MET A 10 14.35 -3.02 -2.80
N ALA A 11 13.56 -2.19 -3.46
CA ALA A 11 12.38 -2.65 -4.18
C ALA A 11 12.69 -3.04 -5.62
N GLN A 12 12.06 -4.11 -6.07
CA GLN A 12 11.97 -4.42 -7.49
C GLN A 12 10.93 -3.52 -8.14
N ARG A 13 11.34 -2.67 -9.07
CA ARG A 13 10.43 -1.81 -9.83
C ARG A 13 9.59 -2.61 -10.82
N ARG A 14 8.30 -2.29 -10.87
CA ARG A 14 7.33 -2.91 -11.78
C ARG A 14 6.63 -1.83 -12.62
N PRO A 15 6.40 -2.07 -13.92
CA PRO A 15 5.71 -1.10 -14.76
C PRO A 15 4.24 -0.98 -14.32
N CYS A 16 3.79 0.24 -14.07
CA CYS A 16 2.40 0.55 -13.75
C CYS A 16 2.00 1.84 -14.46
N THR A 17 0.75 1.91 -14.91
CA THR A 17 0.17 3.10 -15.54
C THR A 17 -1.02 3.66 -14.76
N PHE A 18 -1.39 3.02 -13.64
CA PHE A 18 -2.54 3.42 -12.80
C PHE A 18 -2.10 4.37 -11.70
N PHE A 19 -1.57 5.51 -12.09
CA PHE A 19 -1.21 6.63 -11.23
C PHE A 19 -1.26 7.94 -12.01
N ASP A 20 -1.22 9.04 -11.29
CA ASP A 20 -1.15 10.38 -11.86
C ASP A 20 -0.32 11.32 -10.97
N ASP A 21 -0.31 12.60 -11.32
CA ASP A 21 0.35 13.60 -10.51
C ASP A 21 -0.46 13.91 -9.24
N ARG A 22 0.24 14.18 -8.15
CA ARG A 22 -0.38 14.75 -6.95
C ARG A 22 -0.84 16.18 -7.25
N PRO A 23 -1.85 16.69 -6.53
CA PRO A 23 -2.19 18.11 -6.61
C PRO A 23 -0.96 18.99 -6.38
N GLU A 24 -0.95 20.15 -7.01
CA GLU A 24 0.16 21.10 -6.87
C GLU A 24 0.39 21.50 -5.41
N ASN A 25 1.64 21.51 -4.98
CA ASN A 25 2.07 21.80 -3.60
C ASN A 25 1.52 20.84 -2.53
N GLU A 26 1.12 19.64 -2.92
CA GLU A 26 0.62 18.65 -1.99
C GLU A 26 1.75 18.01 -1.20
N GLU A 27 1.68 18.11 0.13
CA GLU A 27 2.64 17.49 1.03
C GLU A 27 2.26 16.04 1.34
N ILE A 28 3.17 15.11 1.12
CA ILE A 28 2.99 13.70 1.51
C ILE A 28 3.10 13.61 3.02
N SER A 29 1.99 13.26 3.67
CA SER A 29 1.85 13.34 5.12
C SER A 29 1.08 12.17 5.76
N LEU A 30 0.78 11.11 5.00
CA LEU A 30 0.05 9.95 5.50
C LEU A 30 0.64 8.66 4.92
N LEU A 31 0.77 7.63 5.74
CA LEU A 31 1.12 6.27 5.32
C LEU A 31 -0.06 5.35 5.60
N VAL A 32 -0.55 4.66 4.58
CA VAL A 32 -1.70 3.76 4.68
C VAL A 32 -1.25 2.33 4.42
N ILE A 33 -1.52 1.46 5.39
CA ILE A 33 -1.22 0.02 5.32
C ILE A 33 -2.48 -0.72 4.89
N HIS A 34 -2.31 -1.57 3.89
CA HIS A 34 -3.34 -2.41 3.29
C HIS A 34 -2.97 -3.88 3.35
N ASN A 35 -3.92 -4.74 2.99
CA ASN A 35 -3.62 -6.10 2.57
C ASN A 35 -4.33 -6.45 1.26
N ILE A 36 -3.72 -7.35 0.53
CA ILE A 36 -4.30 -7.94 -0.67
C ILE A 36 -3.75 -9.35 -0.88
N SER A 37 -4.59 -10.25 -1.34
CA SER A 37 -4.20 -11.52 -1.94
C SER A 37 -5.21 -11.90 -3.03
N LEU A 38 -4.74 -12.47 -4.12
CA LEU A 38 -5.58 -12.86 -5.26
C LEU A 38 -5.20 -14.28 -5.73
N PRO A 39 -6.15 -15.24 -5.67
CA PRO A 39 -7.42 -15.18 -4.94
C PRO A 39 -7.25 -14.93 -3.44
N ALA A 40 -8.28 -14.47 -2.75
CA ALA A 40 -8.18 -14.16 -1.32
C ALA A 40 -7.69 -15.37 -0.50
N GLY A 41 -6.59 -15.19 0.24
CA GLY A 41 -5.94 -16.23 1.04
C GLY A 41 -4.97 -17.12 0.27
N GLU A 42 -4.78 -16.92 -1.03
CA GLU A 42 -3.74 -17.58 -1.83
C GLU A 42 -2.54 -16.65 -1.99
N TYR A 43 -1.35 -17.17 -1.72
CA TYR A 43 -0.12 -16.37 -1.68
C TYR A 43 0.90 -16.84 -2.72
N GLY A 44 1.82 -15.95 -3.09
CA GLY A 44 2.86 -16.24 -4.08
C GLY A 44 2.33 -16.31 -5.51
N THR A 45 1.09 -15.91 -5.74
CA THR A 45 0.48 -15.88 -7.07
C THR A 45 0.95 -14.64 -7.85
N PRO A 46 0.85 -14.62 -9.19
CA PRO A 46 1.16 -13.42 -9.98
C PRO A 46 0.04 -12.37 -9.98
N TYR A 47 -1.16 -12.70 -9.50
CA TYR A 47 -2.38 -11.94 -9.81
C TYR A 47 -2.44 -10.54 -9.19
N VAL A 48 -1.80 -10.32 -8.03
CA VAL A 48 -1.71 -8.96 -7.46
C VAL A 48 -0.81 -8.08 -8.33
N ASP A 49 0.31 -8.63 -8.79
CA ASP A 49 1.21 -7.95 -9.72
C ASP A 49 0.51 -7.65 -11.05
N ASP A 50 -0.20 -8.64 -11.60
CA ASP A 50 -0.99 -8.51 -12.83
C ASP A 50 -2.08 -7.45 -12.70
N LEU A 51 -2.75 -7.35 -11.54
CA LEU A 51 -3.76 -6.33 -11.27
C LEU A 51 -3.14 -4.92 -11.31
N PHE A 52 -2.05 -4.70 -10.59
CA PHE A 52 -1.43 -3.38 -10.49
C PHE A 52 -0.69 -2.96 -11.78
N THR A 53 -0.29 -3.92 -12.60
CA THR A 53 0.30 -3.65 -13.92
C THR A 53 -0.74 -3.61 -15.05
N GLY A 54 -2.01 -3.91 -14.76
CA GLY A 54 -3.12 -3.79 -15.70
C GLY A 54 -3.23 -4.94 -16.72
N VAL A 55 -2.64 -6.10 -16.41
CA VAL A 55 -2.63 -7.27 -17.29
C VAL A 55 -3.38 -8.48 -16.72
N ILE A 56 -4.12 -8.29 -15.63
CA ILE A 56 -4.84 -9.39 -14.97
C ILE A 56 -5.83 -10.07 -15.92
N ASN A 57 -5.78 -11.39 -15.94
CA ASN A 57 -6.80 -12.20 -16.61
C ASN A 57 -7.97 -12.46 -15.65
N CYS A 58 -9.05 -11.69 -15.80
CA CYS A 58 -10.24 -11.82 -14.95
C CYS A 58 -10.99 -13.16 -15.11
N HIS A 59 -10.66 -13.96 -16.13
CA HIS A 59 -11.22 -15.31 -16.30
C HIS A 59 -10.36 -16.40 -15.62
N ALA A 60 -9.21 -16.05 -15.06
CA ALA A 60 -8.31 -17.01 -14.41
C ALA A 60 -8.89 -17.60 -13.11
N HIS A 61 -9.78 -16.86 -12.44
CA HIS A 61 -10.45 -17.33 -11.24
C HIS A 61 -11.86 -16.71 -11.12
N PRO A 62 -12.89 -17.45 -10.63
CA PRO A 62 -14.26 -16.93 -10.52
C PRO A 62 -14.39 -15.65 -9.68
N SER A 63 -13.56 -15.50 -8.63
CA SER A 63 -13.57 -14.29 -7.78
C SER A 63 -13.00 -13.03 -8.44
N PHE A 64 -12.48 -13.13 -9.65
CA PHE A 64 -11.91 -11.98 -10.37
C PHE A 64 -12.91 -11.24 -11.25
N ALA A 65 -14.18 -11.68 -11.30
CA ALA A 65 -15.18 -11.02 -12.13
C ALA A 65 -15.32 -9.52 -11.85
N ASP A 66 -15.25 -9.12 -10.58
CA ASP A 66 -15.36 -7.72 -10.16
C ASP A 66 -14.06 -6.92 -10.38
N LEU A 67 -13.00 -7.55 -10.84
CA LEU A 67 -11.72 -6.88 -11.18
C LEU A 67 -11.67 -6.39 -12.62
N GLU A 68 -12.63 -6.79 -13.46
CA GLU A 68 -12.67 -6.38 -14.87
C GLU A 68 -12.79 -4.86 -14.99
N GLY A 69 -11.84 -4.26 -15.66
CA GLY A 69 -11.77 -2.81 -15.85
C GLY A 69 -11.36 -2.01 -14.60
N LEU A 70 -11.08 -2.68 -13.49
CA LEU A 70 -10.61 -2.01 -12.27
C LEU A 70 -9.22 -1.42 -12.48
N ARG A 71 -9.06 -0.14 -12.16
CA ARG A 71 -7.80 0.62 -12.27
C ARG A 71 -7.38 1.07 -10.88
N VAL A 72 -6.59 0.25 -10.22
CA VAL A 72 -6.05 0.49 -8.87
C VAL A 72 -4.56 0.22 -8.85
N SER A 73 -3.88 0.82 -7.90
CA SER A 73 -2.46 0.61 -7.67
C SER A 73 -2.11 0.92 -6.21
N ALA A 74 -0.97 0.42 -5.75
CA ALA A 74 -0.31 0.89 -4.55
C ALA A 74 1.10 1.36 -4.88
N HIS A 75 1.76 2.09 -3.99
CA HIS A 75 3.16 2.43 -4.19
C HIS A 75 4.02 1.18 -4.09
N CYS A 76 3.84 0.39 -3.02
CA CYS A 76 4.57 -0.85 -2.82
C CYS A 76 3.64 -2.02 -2.47
N PHE A 77 4.11 -3.23 -2.79
CA PHE A 77 3.53 -4.50 -2.37
C PHE A 77 4.64 -5.35 -1.73
N ILE A 78 4.39 -5.86 -0.53
CA ILE A 78 5.33 -6.69 0.23
C ILE A 78 4.79 -8.11 0.29
N ARG A 79 5.48 -9.04 -0.37
CA ARG A 79 5.12 -10.46 -0.39
C ARG A 79 5.41 -11.13 0.95
N ARG A 80 4.86 -12.34 1.14
CA ARG A 80 5.00 -13.12 2.38
C ARG A 80 6.46 -13.36 2.79
N GLU A 81 7.36 -13.53 1.84
CA GLU A 81 8.80 -13.72 2.08
C GLU A 81 9.57 -12.40 2.30
N GLY A 82 8.89 -11.26 2.26
CA GLY A 82 9.47 -9.94 2.52
C GLY A 82 10.01 -9.22 1.30
N SER A 83 9.92 -9.78 0.09
CA SER A 83 10.29 -9.04 -1.12
C SER A 83 9.36 -7.86 -1.35
N VAL A 84 9.93 -6.73 -1.75
CA VAL A 84 9.21 -5.48 -2.01
C VAL A 84 9.15 -5.24 -3.52
N LEU A 85 7.93 -5.12 -4.04
CA LEU A 85 7.67 -4.67 -5.40
C LEU A 85 7.19 -3.22 -5.34
N GLN A 86 7.73 -2.33 -6.18
CA GLN A 86 7.28 -0.94 -6.24
C GLN A 86 6.74 -0.61 -7.63
N TYR A 87 5.50 -0.15 -7.67
CA TYR A 87 4.73 0.14 -8.89
C TYR A 87 4.68 1.63 -9.19
N VAL A 88 4.54 2.46 -8.17
CA VAL A 88 4.35 3.90 -8.31
C VAL A 88 5.47 4.64 -7.59
N PRO A 89 6.10 5.64 -8.22
CA PRO A 89 7.05 6.52 -7.53
C PRO A 89 6.37 7.23 -6.37
N PHE A 90 7.05 7.42 -5.24
CA PHE A 90 6.43 8.01 -4.04
C PHE A 90 5.97 9.46 -4.26
N ASN A 91 6.61 10.20 -5.13
CA ASN A 91 6.21 11.55 -5.50
C ASN A 91 4.99 11.62 -6.41
N LYS A 92 4.50 10.47 -6.91
CA LYS A 92 3.26 10.35 -7.69
C LYS A 92 2.11 9.87 -6.83
N ARG A 93 0.88 9.97 -7.34
CA ARG A 93 -0.34 9.58 -6.65
C ARG A 93 -0.78 8.18 -7.12
N ALA A 94 -0.59 7.16 -6.28
CA ALA A 94 -1.19 5.85 -6.48
C ALA A 94 -2.69 5.87 -6.16
N TRP A 95 -3.43 4.94 -6.71
CA TRP A 95 -4.89 4.84 -6.55
C TRP A 95 -5.25 3.66 -5.64
N HIS A 96 -5.05 3.84 -4.32
CA HIS A 96 -5.20 2.78 -3.31
C HIS A 96 -6.31 3.04 -2.27
N ALA A 97 -6.65 4.30 -2.00
CA ALA A 97 -7.52 4.64 -0.87
C ALA A 97 -9.00 4.72 -1.25
N GLY A 98 -9.32 5.01 -2.52
CA GLY A 98 -10.70 5.23 -2.96
C GLY A 98 -11.35 6.41 -2.22
N THR A 99 -12.66 6.29 -1.95
CA THR A 99 -13.38 7.25 -1.11
C THR A 99 -12.87 7.13 0.32
N SER A 100 -12.25 8.18 0.83
CA SER A 100 -11.49 8.13 2.09
C SER A 100 -11.36 9.50 2.72
N GLU A 101 -11.18 9.50 4.04
CA GLU A 101 -10.97 10.71 4.84
C GLU A 101 -9.98 10.45 5.97
N PHE A 102 -9.12 11.41 6.25
CA PHE A 102 -8.24 11.39 7.42
C PHE A 102 -8.15 12.79 8.03
N ALA A 103 -8.41 12.90 9.34
CA ALA A 103 -8.37 14.15 10.10
C ALA A 103 -9.18 15.29 9.45
N GLY A 104 -10.40 14.98 8.96
CA GLY A 104 -11.30 15.93 8.31
C GLY A 104 -10.92 16.26 6.86
N ARG A 105 -9.96 15.54 6.29
CA ARG A 105 -9.46 15.77 4.94
C ARG A 105 -9.78 14.58 4.04
N ASN A 106 -10.55 14.82 2.98
CA ASN A 106 -10.94 13.81 1.99
C ASN A 106 -9.83 13.51 0.97
N ARG A 107 -10.02 12.42 0.19
CA ARG A 107 -9.17 12.05 -0.94
C ARG A 107 -7.74 11.71 -0.50
N CYS A 108 -7.60 10.76 0.41
CA CYS A 108 -6.31 10.38 0.99
C CYS A 108 -5.25 9.99 -0.04
N ASN A 109 -5.61 9.53 -1.25
CA ASN A 109 -4.63 9.33 -2.32
C ASN A 109 -3.77 10.57 -2.60
N ASP A 110 -4.33 11.77 -2.45
CA ASP A 110 -3.64 13.00 -2.80
C ASP A 110 -2.39 13.21 -1.94
N PHE A 111 -2.44 12.87 -0.65
CA PHE A 111 -1.39 13.15 0.33
C PHE A 111 -0.82 11.91 1.05
N SER A 112 -1.16 10.69 0.59
CA SER A 112 -0.70 9.46 1.21
C SER A 112 0.24 8.63 0.34
N ILE A 113 0.97 7.73 1.00
CA ILE A 113 1.63 6.58 0.40
C ILE A 113 0.87 5.34 0.83
N GLY A 114 0.51 4.46 -0.10
CA GLY A 114 -0.14 3.17 0.18
C GLY A 114 0.84 2.01 0.03
N ILE A 115 0.89 1.14 1.04
CA ILE A 115 1.66 -0.10 1.03
C ILE A 115 0.72 -1.26 1.24
N GLU A 116 0.75 -2.20 0.30
CA GLU A 116 0.01 -3.46 0.38
C GLU A 116 0.89 -4.57 0.96
N LEU A 117 0.34 -5.34 1.89
CA LEU A 117 0.95 -6.59 2.37
C LEU A 117 0.21 -7.77 1.76
N GLU A 118 0.94 -8.76 1.24
CA GLU A 118 0.34 -10.02 0.80
C GLU A 118 -0.30 -10.73 2.01
N GLY A 119 -1.62 -10.76 2.08
CA GLY A 119 -2.32 -11.25 3.25
C GLY A 119 -3.83 -11.16 3.15
N THR A 120 -4.45 -11.42 4.29
CA THR A 120 -5.88 -11.24 4.59
C THR A 120 -6.02 -10.62 5.97
N ASP A 121 -7.24 -10.19 6.32
CA ASP A 121 -7.52 -9.58 7.62
C ASP A 121 -7.24 -10.49 8.82
N ASP A 122 -7.36 -11.82 8.63
CA ASP A 122 -7.34 -12.81 9.71
C ASP A 122 -6.09 -13.69 9.71
N THR A 123 -5.24 -13.61 8.68
CA THR A 123 -4.01 -14.42 8.59
C THR A 123 -2.82 -13.63 9.13
N PRO A 124 -2.10 -14.15 10.15
CA PRO A 124 -0.91 -13.46 10.67
C PRO A 124 0.12 -13.14 9.58
N TYR A 125 0.62 -11.90 9.61
CA TYR A 125 1.71 -11.48 8.73
C TYR A 125 3.03 -12.09 9.19
N THR A 126 3.93 -12.33 8.24
CA THR A 126 5.20 -12.98 8.53
C THR A 126 6.20 -12.02 9.19
N HIS A 127 7.21 -12.58 9.85
CA HIS A 127 8.33 -11.79 10.36
C HIS A 127 9.04 -11.03 9.23
N ALA A 128 9.24 -11.68 8.08
CA ALA A 128 9.87 -11.07 6.91
C ALA A 128 9.09 -9.85 6.39
N GLN A 129 7.75 -9.91 6.39
CA GLN A 129 6.92 -8.76 6.02
C GLN A 129 7.09 -7.59 7.00
N TYR A 130 7.12 -7.84 8.32
CA TYR A 130 7.33 -6.78 9.30
C TYR A 130 8.72 -6.15 9.19
N ILE A 131 9.76 -6.94 8.91
CA ILE A 131 11.12 -6.39 8.70
C ILE A 131 11.12 -5.49 7.46
N ALA A 132 10.65 -5.99 6.31
CA ALA A 132 10.61 -5.21 5.08
C ALA A 132 9.75 -3.93 5.22
N LEU A 133 8.57 -4.05 5.86
CA LEU A 133 7.69 -2.91 6.13
C LEU A 133 8.37 -1.88 7.03
N SER A 134 9.06 -2.33 8.09
CA SER A 134 9.74 -1.41 9.02
C SER A 134 10.91 -0.68 8.35
N GLU A 135 11.69 -1.34 7.52
CA GLU A 135 12.79 -0.72 6.77
C GLU A 135 12.27 0.34 5.79
N LEU A 136 11.23 0.00 5.03
CA LEU A 136 10.56 0.92 4.13
C LEU A 136 9.95 2.10 4.89
N THR A 137 9.24 1.83 6.00
CA THR A 137 8.61 2.88 6.82
C THR A 137 9.65 3.84 7.39
N ARG A 138 10.75 3.36 7.97
CA ARG A 138 11.82 4.24 8.47
C ARG A 138 12.39 5.14 7.37
N LYS A 139 12.56 4.61 6.15
CA LYS A 139 13.02 5.42 5.02
C LYS A 139 11.99 6.48 4.65
N LEU A 140 10.70 6.13 4.62
CA LEU A 140 9.63 7.08 4.34
C LEU A 140 9.51 8.18 5.39
N LEU A 141 9.64 7.85 6.68
CA LEU A 141 9.64 8.85 7.77
C LEU A 141 10.80 9.85 7.65
N CYS A 142 11.97 9.37 7.20
CA CYS A 142 13.14 10.23 6.96
C CYS A 142 12.92 11.18 5.75
N GLU A 143 12.36 10.68 4.66
CA GLU A 143 12.19 11.41 3.41
C GLU A 143 10.94 12.33 3.41
N PHE A 144 9.91 11.94 4.15
CA PHE A 144 8.63 12.64 4.26
C PHE A 144 8.30 12.93 5.73
N PRO A 145 8.95 13.92 6.35
CA PRO A 145 8.86 14.17 7.80
C PRO A 145 7.46 14.58 8.29
N ALA A 146 6.56 14.94 7.38
CA ALA A 146 5.15 15.17 7.69
C ALA A 146 4.37 13.86 7.96
N ILE A 147 4.93 12.70 7.61
CA ILE A 147 4.42 11.39 8.06
C ILE A 147 4.96 11.17 9.48
N THR A 148 4.12 11.38 10.49
CA THR A 148 4.43 11.11 11.89
C THR A 148 3.85 9.74 12.31
N HIS A 149 4.21 9.22 13.48
CA HIS A 149 3.76 7.89 13.91
C HIS A 149 2.21 7.79 14.01
N ASP A 150 1.53 8.86 14.41
CA ASP A 150 0.06 8.97 14.45
C ASP A 150 -0.58 9.12 13.07
N ARG A 151 0.23 9.23 12.02
CA ARG A 151 -0.18 9.29 10.63
C ARG A 151 0.21 8.04 9.83
N ILE A 152 0.51 6.94 10.53
CA ILE A 152 0.65 5.59 9.99
C ILE A 152 -0.61 4.82 10.40
N VAL A 153 -1.48 4.54 9.44
CA VAL A 153 -2.85 4.05 9.69
C VAL A 153 -3.21 2.90 8.77
N GLY A 154 -4.30 2.21 9.07
CA GLY A 154 -4.88 1.21 8.17
C GLY A 154 -5.86 1.82 7.17
N HIS A 155 -6.19 1.08 6.12
CA HIS A 155 -7.26 1.46 5.20
C HIS A 155 -8.61 1.58 5.92
N CYS A 156 -8.86 0.71 6.91
CA CYS A 156 -10.04 0.76 7.76
C CYS A 156 -10.20 2.08 8.53
N ASP A 157 -9.10 2.75 8.86
CA ASP A 157 -9.12 4.02 9.60
C ASP A 157 -9.53 5.20 8.72
N ILE A 158 -9.21 5.15 7.43
CA ILE A 158 -9.53 6.21 6.45
C ILE A 158 -10.80 5.93 5.64
N ALA A 159 -11.35 4.73 5.73
CA ALA A 159 -12.56 4.32 5.04
C ALA A 159 -13.43 3.40 5.93
N PRO A 160 -13.79 3.87 7.15
CA PRO A 160 -14.53 3.05 8.13
C PRO A 160 -15.87 2.59 7.56
N GLY A 161 -16.23 1.33 7.83
CA GLY A 161 -17.46 0.72 7.32
C GLY A 161 -17.40 0.26 5.85
N ARG A 162 -16.39 0.70 5.09
CA ARG A 162 -16.16 0.28 3.70
C ARG A 162 -14.96 -0.66 3.57
N LYS A 163 -13.94 -0.50 4.39
CA LYS A 163 -12.69 -1.27 4.37
C LYS A 163 -12.35 -1.79 5.75
N THR A 164 -11.67 -2.93 5.78
CA THR A 164 -11.28 -3.64 7.01
C THR A 164 -9.77 -3.87 7.09
N ASP A 165 -9.07 -3.81 5.94
CA ASP A 165 -7.64 -4.02 5.85
C ASP A 165 -6.82 -2.96 6.62
N PRO A 166 -5.67 -3.31 7.21
CA PRO A 166 -4.96 -4.58 7.14
C PRO A 166 -5.52 -5.69 8.06
N GLY A 167 -6.66 -5.48 8.72
CA GLY A 167 -7.37 -6.45 9.53
C GLY A 167 -6.81 -6.68 10.93
N ALA A 168 -7.51 -7.54 11.69
CA ALA A 168 -7.19 -7.82 13.09
C ALA A 168 -5.88 -8.60 13.29
N ALA A 169 -5.41 -9.29 12.25
CA ALA A 169 -4.15 -10.03 12.31
C ALA A 169 -2.90 -9.14 12.19
N PHE A 170 -3.08 -7.83 11.90
CA PHE A 170 -1.95 -6.90 11.84
C PHE A 170 -1.56 -6.39 13.22
N GLU A 171 -0.32 -6.63 13.62
CA GLU A 171 0.22 -6.30 14.94
C GLU A 171 0.84 -4.88 14.93
N TRP A 172 0.02 -3.84 15.10
CA TRP A 172 0.47 -2.45 15.16
C TRP A 172 1.62 -2.20 16.15
N PRO A 173 1.57 -2.73 17.40
CA PRO A 173 2.68 -2.56 18.35
C PRO A 173 4.01 -3.09 17.81
N ARG A 174 3.97 -4.21 17.08
CA ARG A 174 5.16 -4.80 16.48
C ARG A 174 5.80 -3.90 15.42
N LEU A 175 4.99 -3.30 14.54
CA LEU A 175 5.49 -2.33 13.57
C LEU A 175 6.11 -1.14 14.29
N PHE A 176 5.39 -0.53 15.25
CA PHE A 176 5.87 0.64 15.97
C PHE A 176 7.13 0.37 16.79
N ASP A 177 7.31 -0.84 17.33
CA ASP A 177 8.54 -1.22 18.02
C ASP A 177 9.73 -1.34 17.06
N LEU A 178 9.51 -1.80 15.84
CA LEU A 178 10.54 -1.95 14.81
C LEU A 178 10.98 -0.62 14.19
N ILE A 179 10.15 0.40 14.20
CA ILE A 179 10.47 1.71 13.58
C ILE A 179 10.93 2.80 14.58
N LYS A 180 11.11 2.44 15.84
CA LYS A 180 11.66 3.32 16.90
C LYS A 180 13.07 3.79 16.61
#